data_9da95934e17b078dc5f91a8e2e22c43f
#
_entry.id   9da95934e17b078dc5f91a8e2e22c43f
#
_cell.length_a   1.000
_cell.length_b   1.000
_cell.length_c   1.000
_cell.angle_alpha   90.00
_cell.angle_beta   90.00
_cell.angle_gamma   90.00
#
_symmetry.space_group_name_H-M   'P 1'
#
loop_
_entity.id
_entity.type
_entity.pdbx_description
1 polymer ?
#
loop_
_entity_poly.entity_id
_entity_poly.type
_entity_poly.pdbx_seq_one_letter_code
_entity_poly.pdbx_strand_id
1 'polypeptide(L)'
;KESNYMQTETFTLGPLTMYVSEDHRFGTDAFLLAYYANVKPDSVVCDLCTGCGIIPLIFCKNVKPHLIYAVDIQEEAIELLKMSVEKNHLENRLQPVLADLRELKQSQIGFETMDIVTVNPPYMTSGSGFEKLARPQAVARHELMCNIDDVCCAAGKLLKYGGLLKMCHRPERLADVLNSMRAVSY
;
A
#
# COMPACT_ATOMS: atom_id res chain seq x y z
N LYS A 1 32.69 2.02 3.97
CA LYS A 1 31.23 1.80 3.98
C LYS A 1 30.63 3.18 4.16
N GLU A 2 30.27 3.83 3.06
CA GLU A 2 29.49 5.06 3.09
C GLU A 2 28.09 4.69 3.59
N SER A 3 27.72 5.20 4.75
CA SER A 3 26.38 5.15 5.26
C SER A 3 25.52 6.01 4.34
N ASN A 4 24.75 5.39 3.47
CA ASN A 4 23.74 6.07 2.65
C ASN A 4 22.65 6.55 3.61
N TYR A 5 22.79 7.79 4.14
CA TYR A 5 21.73 8.42 4.90
C TYR A 5 20.59 8.72 3.91
N MET A 6 19.46 8.04 4.07
CA MET A 6 18.24 8.35 3.35
C MET A 6 17.89 9.83 3.59
N GLN A 7 17.91 10.63 2.54
CA GLN A 7 17.45 12.02 2.62
C GLN A 7 15.94 12.03 2.85
N THR A 8 15.54 12.29 4.08
CA THR A 8 14.15 12.40 4.49
C THR A 8 13.67 13.83 4.44
N GLU A 9 12.52 14.04 3.81
CA GLU A 9 11.78 15.28 3.81
C GLU A 9 10.50 15.10 4.62
N THR A 10 9.89 16.20 5.05
CA THR A 10 8.58 16.17 5.70
C THR A 10 7.51 16.78 4.83
N PHE A 11 6.34 16.15 4.80
CA PHE A 11 5.15 16.66 4.16
C PHE A 11 4.04 16.87 5.20
N THR A 12 3.38 18.02 5.15
CA THR A 12 2.29 18.35 6.08
C THR A 12 0.95 17.90 5.53
N LEU A 13 0.29 16.98 6.22
CA LEU A 13 -1.03 16.45 5.88
C LEU A 13 -2.08 16.96 6.89
N GLY A 14 -2.43 18.23 6.82
CA GLY A 14 -3.26 18.88 7.85
C GLY A 14 -2.54 18.90 9.20
N PRO A 15 -3.10 18.29 10.27
CA PRO A 15 -2.43 18.24 11.58
C PRO A 15 -1.32 17.17 11.64
N LEU A 16 -1.19 16.29 10.64
CA LEU A 16 -0.22 15.21 10.63
C LEU A 16 1.04 15.60 9.89
N THR A 17 2.17 15.11 10.38
CA THR A 17 3.47 15.17 9.71
C THR A 17 3.77 13.80 9.09
N MET A 18 4.11 13.78 7.81
CA MET A 18 4.49 12.60 7.07
C MET A 18 5.94 12.70 6.64
N TYR A 19 6.70 11.61 6.76
CA TYR A 19 8.06 11.52 6.23
C TYR A 19 8.03 10.91 4.84
N VAL A 20 8.79 11.51 3.92
CA VAL A 20 8.93 11.09 2.52
C VAL A 20 10.39 11.14 2.10
N SER A 21 10.75 10.53 0.98
CA SER A 21 12.05 10.66 0.33
C SER A 21 11.87 10.93 -1.16
N GLU A 22 12.98 11.18 -1.87
CA GLU A 22 12.93 11.39 -3.32
C GLU A 22 12.32 10.17 -4.06
N ASP A 23 12.65 8.95 -3.62
CA ASP A 23 12.19 7.70 -4.22
C ASP A 23 10.81 7.25 -3.72
N HIS A 24 10.35 7.75 -2.57
CA HIS A 24 9.07 7.39 -1.94
C HIS A 24 8.17 8.62 -1.81
N ARG A 25 7.56 8.98 -2.94
CA ARG A 25 6.55 10.04 -3.07
C ARG A 25 5.22 9.44 -3.49
N PHE A 26 4.20 10.26 -3.54
CA PHE A 26 2.82 9.85 -3.87
C PHE A 26 2.21 10.82 -4.89
N GLY A 27 1.25 10.30 -5.67
CA GLY A 27 0.48 11.06 -6.65
C GLY A 27 -0.91 11.45 -6.14
N THR A 28 -1.64 12.19 -6.96
CA THR A 28 -3.04 12.58 -6.71
C THR A 28 -3.99 11.40 -6.66
N ASP A 29 -3.69 10.31 -7.33
CA ASP A 29 -4.43 9.05 -7.35
C ASP A 29 -4.60 8.45 -5.95
N ALA A 30 -3.59 8.58 -5.08
CA ALA A 30 -3.67 8.14 -3.69
C ALA A 30 -4.76 8.90 -2.90
N PHE A 31 -4.91 10.21 -3.12
CA PHE A 31 -5.97 11.00 -2.50
C PHE A 31 -7.35 10.60 -3.03
N LEU A 32 -7.47 10.38 -4.34
CA LEU A 32 -8.71 9.93 -4.95
C LEU A 32 -9.14 8.57 -4.43
N LEU A 33 -8.20 7.61 -4.33
CA LEU A 33 -8.46 6.29 -3.77
C LEU A 33 -8.87 6.37 -2.31
N ALA A 34 -8.16 7.14 -1.49
CA ALA A 34 -8.49 7.31 -0.09
C ALA A 34 -9.90 7.89 0.12
N TYR A 35 -10.29 8.85 -0.70
CA TYR A 35 -11.66 9.39 -0.67
C TYR A 35 -12.69 8.35 -1.13
N TYR A 36 -12.44 7.67 -2.25
CA TYR A 36 -13.32 6.66 -2.83
C TYR A 36 -13.50 5.44 -1.93
N ALA A 37 -12.50 5.09 -1.14
CA ALA A 37 -12.55 3.93 -0.25
C ALA A 37 -13.70 4.00 0.76
N ASN A 38 -14.16 5.20 1.13
CA ASN A 38 -15.29 5.42 2.03
C ASN A 38 -15.18 4.64 3.36
N VAL A 39 -13.98 4.64 3.94
CA VAL A 39 -13.66 4.00 5.21
C VAL A 39 -14.54 4.57 6.33
N LYS A 40 -14.93 3.74 7.31
CA LYS A 40 -15.73 4.13 8.47
C LYS A 40 -14.87 4.08 9.76
N PRO A 41 -15.31 4.76 10.85
CA PRO A 41 -14.52 4.82 12.10
C PRO A 41 -14.26 3.45 12.76
N ASP A 42 -15.16 2.50 12.61
CA ASP A 42 -15.08 1.14 13.17
C ASP A 42 -14.42 0.12 12.23
N SER A 43 -14.04 0.54 11.01
CA SER A 43 -13.44 -0.35 10.03
C SER A 43 -12.06 -0.84 10.44
N VAL A 44 -11.77 -2.09 10.08
CA VAL A 44 -10.42 -2.65 10.00
C VAL A 44 -9.99 -2.63 8.53
N VAL A 45 -8.87 -1.98 8.25
CA VAL A 45 -8.42 -1.69 6.88
C VAL A 45 -7.04 -2.25 6.65
N CYS A 46 -6.78 -2.73 5.44
CA CYS A 46 -5.42 -3.02 4.99
C CYS A 46 -5.11 -2.20 3.72
N ASP A 47 -3.99 -1.50 3.71
CA ASP A 47 -3.46 -0.82 2.52
C ASP A 47 -2.27 -1.62 1.99
N LEU A 48 -2.43 -2.24 0.83
CA LEU A 48 -1.38 -3.02 0.15
C LEU A 48 -0.58 -2.11 -0.79
N CYS A 49 0.72 -2.34 -0.87
CA CYS A 49 1.67 -1.49 -1.59
C CYS A 49 1.60 -0.04 -1.09
N THR A 50 1.62 0.11 0.23
CA THR A 50 1.33 1.38 0.92
C THR A 50 2.37 2.48 0.66
N GLY A 51 3.60 2.11 0.23
CA GLY A 51 4.71 3.04 0.11
C GLY A 51 4.99 3.73 1.45
N CYS A 52 5.21 5.04 1.41
CA CYS A 52 5.41 5.85 2.63
C CYS A 52 4.11 6.12 3.42
N GLY A 53 2.98 5.50 3.05
CA GLY A 53 1.76 5.45 3.87
C GLY A 53 0.81 6.64 3.72
N ILE A 54 0.76 7.29 2.56
CA ILE A 54 -0.13 8.44 2.35
C ILE A 54 -1.61 8.07 2.52
N ILE A 55 -2.06 6.94 1.97
CA ILE A 55 -3.46 6.50 2.05
C ILE A 55 -3.87 6.23 3.50
N PRO A 56 -3.17 5.39 4.28
CA PRO A 56 -3.49 5.18 5.69
C PRO A 56 -3.41 6.45 6.55
N LEU A 57 -2.47 7.36 6.28
CA LEU A 57 -2.41 8.64 7.00
C LEU A 57 -3.61 9.55 6.68
N ILE A 58 -4.14 9.54 5.44
CA ILE A 58 -5.39 10.23 5.11
C ILE A 58 -6.56 9.64 5.91
N PHE A 59 -6.63 8.31 6.06
CA PHE A 59 -7.65 7.67 6.90
C PHE A 59 -7.53 8.08 8.36
N CYS A 60 -6.33 8.08 8.92
CA CYS A 60 -6.09 8.53 10.29
C CYS A 60 -6.49 9.99 10.53
N LYS A 61 -6.23 10.85 9.54
CA LYS A 61 -6.61 12.27 9.59
C LYS A 61 -8.12 12.47 9.55
N ASN A 62 -8.81 11.83 8.61
CA ASN A 62 -10.18 12.18 8.24
C ASN A 62 -11.23 11.36 8.96
N VAL A 63 -10.98 10.08 9.22
CA VAL A 63 -11.99 9.10 9.66
C VAL A 63 -11.63 8.48 10.99
N LYS A 64 -10.36 8.21 11.24
CA LYS A 64 -9.83 7.50 12.42
C LYS A 64 -10.41 6.10 12.57
N PRO A 65 -10.20 5.20 11.58
CA PRO A 65 -10.71 3.83 11.63
C PRO A 65 -10.17 3.07 12.85
N HIS A 66 -10.76 1.93 13.17
CA HIS A 66 -10.38 1.13 14.33
C HIS A 66 -8.91 0.69 14.24
N LEU A 67 -8.54 0.08 13.13
CA LEU A 67 -7.17 -0.41 12.89
C LEU A 67 -6.84 -0.37 11.39
N ILE A 68 -5.61 -0.02 11.07
CA ILE A 68 -5.08 -0.04 9.72
C ILE A 68 -3.78 -0.83 9.70
N TYR A 69 -3.69 -1.82 8.82
CA TYR A 69 -2.43 -2.44 8.42
C TYR A 69 -1.95 -1.80 7.14
N ALA A 70 -0.68 -1.43 7.09
CA ALA A 70 -0.05 -0.80 5.94
C ALA A 70 1.14 -1.63 5.49
N VAL A 71 0.97 -2.34 4.37
CA VAL A 71 1.90 -3.37 3.89
C VAL A 71 2.71 -2.87 2.72
N ASP A 72 4.02 -3.01 2.80
CA ASP A 72 4.92 -2.82 1.67
C ASP A 72 6.11 -3.79 1.76
N ILE A 73 6.69 -4.12 0.63
CA ILE A 73 7.89 -4.96 0.53
C ILE A 73 9.17 -4.14 0.69
N GLN A 74 9.09 -2.84 0.51
CA GLN A 74 10.24 -1.93 0.53
C GLN A 74 10.52 -1.46 1.96
N GLU A 75 11.68 -1.85 2.49
CA GLU A 75 12.10 -1.53 3.85
C GLU A 75 12.16 -0.02 4.10
N GLU A 76 12.71 0.75 3.14
CA GLU A 76 12.82 2.20 3.25
C GLU A 76 11.45 2.88 3.35
N ALA A 77 10.46 2.43 2.57
CA ALA A 77 9.10 2.94 2.61
C ALA A 77 8.44 2.70 3.98
N ILE A 78 8.62 1.49 4.53
CA ILE A 78 8.10 1.13 5.84
C ILE A 78 8.79 1.90 6.97
N GLU A 79 10.10 2.18 6.87
CA GLU A 79 10.79 3.02 7.86
C GLU A 79 10.27 4.46 7.85
N LEU A 80 10.03 5.07 6.68
CA LEU A 80 9.40 6.39 6.57
C LEU A 80 8.01 6.40 7.20
N LEU A 81 7.23 5.33 6.98
CA LEU A 81 5.91 5.18 7.58
C LEU A 81 5.99 5.03 9.11
N LYS A 82 6.91 4.24 9.64
CA LYS A 82 7.13 4.11 11.09
C LYS A 82 7.46 5.45 11.74
N MET A 83 8.37 6.22 11.13
CA MET A 83 8.67 7.58 11.59
C MET A 83 7.42 8.48 11.60
N SER A 84 6.56 8.37 10.59
CA SER A 84 5.30 9.10 10.50
C SER A 84 4.30 8.67 11.57
N VAL A 85 4.20 7.36 11.83
CA VAL A 85 3.34 6.79 12.90
C VAL A 85 3.77 7.30 14.27
N GLU A 86 5.05 7.21 14.59
CA GLU A 86 5.63 7.66 15.87
C GLU A 86 5.44 9.18 16.04
N LYS A 87 5.76 9.96 15.01
CA LYS A 87 5.62 11.43 15.04
C LYS A 87 4.21 11.91 15.37
N ASN A 88 3.20 11.16 14.96
CA ASN A 88 1.79 11.51 15.11
C ASN A 88 1.07 10.70 16.21
N HIS A 89 1.78 9.87 16.98
CA HIS A 89 1.22 9.01 18.03
C HIS A 89 0.07 8.11 17.54
N LEU A 90 0.32 7.41 16.41
CA LEU A 90 -0.67 6.56 15.74
C LEU A 90 -0.43 5.05 15.95
N GLU A 91 0.47 4.65 16.84
CA GLU A 91 0.94 3.28 17.05
C GLU A 91 -0.21 2.31 17.38
N ASN A 92 -1.24 2.78 18.06
CA ASN A 92 -2.42 1.97 18.40
C ASN A 92 -3.44 1.84 17.27
N ARG A 93 -3.22 2.54 16.13
CA ARG A 93 -4.19 2.60 15.02
C ARG A 93 -3.61 2.21 13.67
N LEU A 94 -2.36 2.52 13.43
CA LEU A 94 -1.69 2.29 12.15
C LEU A 94 -0.46 1.40 12.37
N GLN A 95 -0.51 0.21 11.78
CA GLN A 95 0.50 -0.84 11.90
C GLN A 95 1.27 -0.99 10.58
N PRO A 96 2.51 -0.46 10.48
CA PRO A 96 3.38 -0.70 9.34
C PRO A 96 3.84 -2.17 9.32
N VAL A 97 3.73 -2.83 8.17
CA VAL A 97 4.09 -4.23 7.99
C VAL A 97 5.05 -4.37 6.81
N LEU A 98 6.29 -4.72 7.09
CA LEU A 98 7.26 -5.09 6.06
C LEU A 98 7.01 -6.53 5.63
N ALA A 99 6.42 -6.72 4.46
CA ALA A 99 6.12 -8.04 3.93
C ALA A 99 5.87 -8.01 2.42
N ASP A 100 6.18 -9.13 1.76
CA ASP A 100 5.69 -9.41 0.42
C ASP A 100 4.22 -9.83 0.51
N LEU A 101 3.33 -9.15 -0.21
CA LEU A 101 1.90 -9.46 -0.20
C LEU A 101 1.58 -10.90 -0.68
N ARG A 102 2.48 -11.52 -1.46
CA ARG A 102 2.38 -12.92 -1.91
C ARG A 102 2.59 -13.92 -0.78
N GLU A 103 3.33 -13.52 0.26
CA GLU A 103 3.77 -14.36 1.38
C GLU A 103 3.19 -13.92 2.73
N LEU A 104 2.09 -13.17 2.74
CA LEU A 104 1.43 -12.74 3.97
C LEU A 104 1.06 -13.92 4.85
N LYS A 105 1.37 -13.78 6.16
CA LYS A 105 1.09 -14.79 7.17
C LYS A 105 0.01 -14.30 8.13
N GLN A 106 -0.88 -15.20 8.52
CA GLN A 106 -1.93 -14.91 9.49
C GLN A 106 -1.39 -14.42 10.85
N SER A 107 -0.16 -14.76 11.20
CA SER A 107 0.51 -14.27 12.40
C SER A 107 0.93 -12.79 12.32
N GLN A 108 1.01 -12.22 11.11
CA GLN A 108 1.35 -10.81 10.88
C GLN A 108 0.11 -9.95 10.72
N ILE A 109 -0.88 -10.48 10.00
CA ILE A 109 -2.15 -9.81 9.69
C ILE A 109 -3.26 -10.86 9.78
N GLY A 110 -4.36 -10.55 10.46
CA GLY A 110 -5.52 -11.45 10.53
C GLY A 110 -6.13 -11.65 9.15
N PHE A 111 -6.29 -12.92 8.72
CA PHE A 111 -7.02 -13.24 7.51
C PHE A 111 -8.53 -13.18 7.76
N GLU A 112 -9.30 -12.86 6.72
CA GLU A 112 -10.77 -12.74 6.77
C GLU A 112 -11.29 -11.76 7.83
N THR A 113 -10.50 -10.70 8.12
CA THR A 113 -10.85 -9.72 9.15
C THR A 113 -11.01 -8.30 8.62
N MET A 114 -10.57 -8.02 7.38
CA MET A 114 -10.60 -6.67 6.83
C MET A 114 -11.96 -6.31 6.28
N ASP A 115 -12.46 -5.14 6.67
CA ASP A 115 -13.64 -4.51 6.05
C ASP A 115 -13.32 -3.98 4.66
N ILE A 116 -12.12 -3.39 4.52
CA ILE A 116 -11.66 -2.77 3.29
C ILE A 116 -10.17 -3.10 3.09
N VAL A 117 -9.85 -3.48 1.86
CA VAL A 117 -8.47 -3.51 1.37
C VAL A 117 -8.34 -2.42 0.31
N THR A 118 -7.37 -1.51 0.49
CA THR A 118 -6.99 -0.53 -0.53
C THR A 118 -5.70 -0.94 -1.20
N VAL A 119 -5.55 -0.61 -2.48
CA VAL A 119 -4.31 -0.80 -3.20
C VAL A 119 -4.14 0.19 -4.34
N ASN A 120 -3.01 0.88 -4.35
CA ASN A 120 -2.54 1.73 -5.43
C ASN A 120 -1.20 1.17 -5.94
N PRO A 121 -1.23 0.07 -6.73
CA PRO A 121 -0.02 -0.63 -7.12
C PRO A 121 0.82 0.22 -8.08
N PRO A 122 2.15 0.01 -8.14
CA PRO A 122 2.98 0.68 -9.12
C PRO A 122 2.55 0.28 -10.54
N TYR A 123 2.19 1.28 -11.36
CA TYR A 123 1.72 1.08 -12.74
C TYR A 123 2.89 0.81 -13.70
N MET A 124 3.35 -0.41 -13.82
CA MET A 124 4.33 -0.75 -14.83
C MET A 124 3.66 -1.51 -15.99
N THR A 125 3.78 -0.95 -17.19
CA THR A 125 3.47 -1.66 -18.42
C THR A 125 4.63 -2.56 -18.78
N SER A 126 4.35 -3.83 -19.08
CA SER A 126 5.31 -4.71 -19.74
C SER A 126 5.86 -3.99 -20.98
N GLY A 127 7.15 -3.64 -20.98
CA GLY A 127 7.83 -2.96 -22.10
C GLY A 127 8.07 -1.45 -21.95
N SER A 128 7.58 -0.76 -20.94
CA SER A 128 7.86 0.67 -20.78
C SER A 128 8.96 0.92 -19.75
N GLY A 129 10.16 1.19 -20.22
CA GLY A 129 11.23 1.81 -19.41
C GLY A 129 12.31 0.88 -18.85
N PHE A 130 12.20 -0.45 -18.98
CA PHE A 130 13.25 -1.38 -18.54
C PHE A 130 14.54 -1.30 -19.36
N GLU A 131 14.48 -0.88 -20.60
CA GLU A 131 15.66 -0.78 -21.48
C GLU A 131 16.65 0.32 -21.05
N LYS A 132 16.24 1.25 -20.17
CA LYS A 132 17.10 2.36 -19.70
C LYS A 132 17.77 2.11 -18.34
N LEU A 133 17.42 1.03 -17.65
CA LEU A 133 18.04 0.67 -16.37
C LEU A 133 19.14 -0.36 -16.57
N ALA A 134 20.21 -0.25 -15.79
CA ALA A 134 21.23 -1.30 -15.75
C ALA A 134 20.57 -2.64 -15.37
N ARG A 135 20.94 -3.75 -16.05
CA ARG A 135 20.35 -5.07 -15.86
C ARG A 135 20.11 -5.50 -14.40
N PRO A 136 21.04 -5.27 -13.44
CA PRO A 136 20.82 -5.63 -12.04
C PRO A 136 19.65 -4.87 -11.37
N GLN A 137 19.46 -3.59 -11.70
CA GLN A 137 18.37 -2.77 -11.16
C GLN A 137 17.02 -3.13 -11.76
N ALA A 138 17.00 -3.54 -13.03
CA ALA A 138 15.79 -4.01 -13.71
C ALA A 138 15.31 -5.35 -13.12
N VAL A 139 16.23 -6.28 -12.83
CA VAL A 139 15.93 -7.57 -12.20
C VAL A 139 15.40 -7.38 -10.78
N ALA A 140 16.08 -6.57 -9.96
CA ALA A 140 15.65 -6.29 -8.58
C ALA A 140 14.26 -5.65 -8.55
N ARG A 141 13.94 -4.73 -9.47
CA ARG A 141 12.59 -4.14 -9.58
C ARG A 141 11.55 -5.16 -10.07
N HIS A 142 11.92 -6.09 -10.94
CA HIS A 142 11.02 -7.15 -11.39
C HIS A 142 10.64 -8.11 -10.27
N GLU A 143 11.59 -8.44 -9.40
CA GLU A 143 11.36 -9.32 -8.24
C GLU A 143 10.50 -8.64 -7.15
N LEU A 144 10.57 -7.30 -7.04
CA LEU A 144 9.76 -6.51 -6.11
C LEU A 144 8.32 -6.28 -6.59
N MET A 145 8.03 -6.53 -7.87
CA MET A 145 6.72 -6.19 -8.44
C MET A 145 5.73 -7.33 -8.32
N CYS A 146 4.64 -7.06 -7.61
CA CYS A 146 3.44 -7.89 -7.66
C CYS A 146 2.64 -7.61 -8.95
N ASN A 147 2.00 -8.63 -9.49
CA ASN A 147 1.03 -8.52 -10.56
C ASN A 147 -0.39 -8.36 -10.00
N ILE A 148 -1.36 -8.15 -10.87
CA ILE A 148 -2.76 -7.95 -10.48
C ILE A 148 -3.37 -9.18 -9.81
N ASP A 149 -2.97 -10.38 -10.22
CA ASP A 149 -3.44 -11.64 -9.64
C ASP A 149 -2.93 -11.80 -8.21
N ASP A 150 -1.66 -11.45 -7.95
CA ASP A 150 -1.07 -11.45 -6.61
C ASP A 150 -1.84 -10.52 -5.67
N VAL A 151 -2.16 -9.31 -6.15
CA VAL A 151 -2.93 -8.31 -5.40
C VAL A 151 -4.33 -8.84 -5.07
N CYS A 152 -5.05 -9.37 -6.06
CA CYS A 152 -6.39 -9.92 -5.86
C CYS A 152 -6.36 -11.13 -4.90
N CYS A 153 -5.39 -12.04 -5.04
CA CYS A 153 -5.22 -13.17 -4.13
C CYS A 153 -4.93 -12.72 -2.69
N ALA A 154 -4.04 -11.74 -2.49
CA ALA A 154 -3.75 -11.21 -1.17
C ALA A 154 -4.99 -10.55 -0.55
N ALA A 155 -5.68 -9.69 -1.32
CA ALA A 155 -6.91 -9.05 -0.87
C ALA A 155 -8.00 -10.07 -0.50
N GLY A 156 -8.18 -11.12 -1.31
CA GLY A 156 -9.15 -12.19 -1.04
C GLY A 156 -8.89 -12.92 0.26
N LYS A 157 -7.62 -13.16 0.63
CA LYS A 157 -7.25 -13.76 1.93
C LYS A 157 -7.53 -12.83 3.12
N LEU A 158 -7.42 -11.53 2.93
CA LEU A 158 -7.52 -10.54 4.00
C LEU A 158 -8.97 -10.10 4.27
N LEU A 159 -9.78 -10.01 3.22
CA LEU A 159 -11.16 -9.52 3.32
C LEU A 159 -12.07 -10.50 4.06
N LYS A 160 -12.86 -9.98 4.97
CA LYS A 160 -13.97 -10.72 5.55
C LYS A 160 -15.11 -10.88 4.55
N TYR A 161 -16.07 -11.77 4.83
CA TYR A 161 -17.30 -11.87 4.04
C TYR A 161 -17.99 -10.49 3.94
N GLY A 162 -18.28 -10.05 2.70
CA GLY A 162 -18.83 -8.73 2.42
C GLY A 162 -17.84 -7.57 2.49
N GLY A 163 -16.57 -7.84 2.74
CA GLY A 163 -15.50 -6.83 2.66
C GLY A 163 -15.26 -6.34 1.22
N LEU A 164 -14.60 -5.20 1.07
CA LEU A 164 -14.47 -4.52 -0.22
C LEU A 164 -12.99 -4.29 -0.58
N LEU A 165 -12.61 -4.74 -1.80
CA LEU A 165 -11.36 -4.32 -2.43
C LEU A 165 -11.59 -2.99 -3.16
N LYS A 166 -10.78 -1.99 -2.84
CA LYS A 166 -10.73 -0.67 -3.50
C LYS A 166 -9.37 -0.48 -4.15
N MET A 167 -9.38 -0.34 -5.46
CA MET A 167 -8.14 -0.30 -6.24
C MET A 167 -8.13 0.90 -7.18
N CYS A 168 -6.99 1.57 -7.28
CA CYS A 168 -6.69 2.48 -8.37
C CYS A 168 -5.89 1.71 -9.43
N HIS A 169 -6.27 1.80 -10.69
CA HIS A 169 -5.55 1.17 -11.80
C HIS A 169 -5.78 1.90 -13.12
N ARG A 170 -4.92 1.66 -14.10
CA ARG A 170 -5.07 2.24 -15.44
C ARG A 170 -6.27 1.62 -16.17
N PRO A 171 -7.09 2.43 -16.88
CA PRO A 171 -8.30 1.95 -17.56
C PRO A 171 -8.02 0.90 -18.64
N GLU A 172 -6.84 0.92 -19.27
CA GLU A 172 -6.45 -0.06 -20.29
C GLU A 172 -6.31 -1.48 -19.73
N ARG A 173 -6.14 -1.61 -18.41
CA ARG A 173 -6.01 -2.89 -17.71
C ARG A 173 -7.32 -3.35 -17.04
N LEU A 174 -8.44 -2.68 -17.31
CA LEU A 174 -9.72 -2.99 -16.67
C LEU A 174 -10.15 -4.45 -16.86
N ALA A 175 -9.96 -5.01 -18.07
CA ALA A 175 -10.31 -6.39 -18.36
C ALA A 175 -9.47 -7.37 -17.51
N ASP A 176 -8.17 -7.11 -17.35
CA ASP A 176 -7.28 -7.94 -16.54
C ASP A 176 -7.69 -7.87 -15.06
N VAL A 177 -7.94 -6.67 -14.54
CA VAL A 177 -8.43 -6.46 -13.17
C VAL A 177 -9.70 -7.26 -12.90
N LEU A 178 -10.70 -7.18 -13.80
CA LEU A 178 -11.96 -7.89 -13.64
C LEU A 178 -11.79 -9.41 -13.71
N ASN A 179 -10.91 -9.91 -14.56
CA ASN A 179 -10.62 -11.34 -14.66
C ASN A 179 -9.94 -11.84 -13.37
N SER A 180 -8.93 -11.13 -12.87
CA SER A 180 -8.24 -11.48 -11.62
C SER A 180 -9.17 -11.45 -10.42
N MET A 181 -10.06 -10.43 -10.33
CA MET A 181 -11.07 -10.37 -9.26
C MET A 181 -12.05 -11.55 -9.31
N ARG A 182 -12.48 -11.96 -10.51
CA ARG A 182 -13.37 -13.13 -10.67
C ARG A 182 -12.72 -14.43 -10.24
N ALA A 183 -11.41 -14.58 -10.48
CA ALA A 183 -10.68 -15.79 -10.12
C ALA A 183 -10.59 -16.03 -8.60
N VAL A 184 -10.71 -14.97 -7.77
CA VAL A 184 -10.67 -15.04 -6.30
C VAL A 184 -12.04 -14.84 -5.64
N SER A 185 -13.09 -14.65 -6.43
CA SER A 185 -14.48 -14.58 -5.93
C SER A 185 -14.97 -15.98 -5.58
N TYR A 186 -15.30 -16.19 -4.34
CA TYR A 186 -15.92 -17.41 -3.83
C TYR A 186 -17.44 -17.34 -3.91
#